data_305bed4cb4f47f192a8e10a24a062096
#
_entry.id   305bed4cb4f47f192a8e10a24a062096
#
_cell.length_a   1.000
_cell.length_b   1.000
_cell.length_c   1.000
_cell.angle_alpha   90.00
_cell.angle_beta   90.00
_cell.angle_gamma   90.00
#
_symmetry.space_group_name_H-M   'P 1'
#
loop_
_entity.id
_entity.type
_entity.pdbx_description
1 polymer ?
#
loop_
_entity_poly.entity_id
_entity_poly.type
_entity_poly.pdbx_seq_one_letter_code
_entity_poly.pdbx_strand_id
1 'polypeptide(L)'
;MIVHDKGQVIVPTGGGKTICMIHDVIENCKYIDNGMTTVVVAPRILLAEQLCKEFMEIMDPHNSDPYLHVMHVHSGETEYISTTNPERIHLYANCARSMGENVIIFTTYHSLHKIQEADIEVDNIYFDEAHNSVSRQFFPATEFFSHEAGRAFFFTATPKHSVTISKPGMNDPEVYGQVIANVPAPKLVEEGYILPPKVVVKNLPTHEFQLSDSQNLIESIDENSVDKILVAARSTKQIIRLMSHSDFQIKLTQRGYSCMYITSKTGAVIDGKKVSREQFFKTLNAWGVDPEKKFVVLHHSILSEGIN
;
A
#
# COMPACT_ATOMS: atom_id res chain seq x y z
N MET A 1 19.01 3.72 -9.15
CA MET A 1 18.08 3.95 -10.27
C MET A 1 18.68 4.89 -11.32
N ILE A 2 19.58 5.78 -11.00
CA ILE A 2 20.18 6.77 -11.94
C ILE A 2 20.83 6.13 -13.19
N VAL A 3 21.32 4.90 -13.11
CA VAL A 3 22.03 4.21 -14.22
C VAL A 3 21.16 3.14 -14.92
N HIS A 4 19.91 3.00 -14.56
CA HIS A 4 19.04 1.96 -15.11
C HIS A 4 17.69 2.57 -15.52
N ASP A 5 17.17 2.14 -16.65
CA ASP A 5 15.83 2.55 -17.10
C ASP A 5 14.75 1.57 -16.62
N LYS A 6 15.13 0.36 -16.21
CA LYS A 6 14.23 -0.66 -15.71
C LYS A 6 14.89 -1.51 -14.63
N GLY A 7 14.13 -1.87 -13.59
CA GLY A 7 14.64 -2.83 -12.61
C GLY A 7 13.77 -3.00 -11.38
N GLN A 8 14.13 -4.03 -10.61
CA GLN A 8 13.47 -4.39 -9.36
C GLN A 8 14.24 -3.88 -8.16
N VAL A 9 13.52 -3.28 -7.22
CA VAL A 9 14.05 -2.80 -5.94
C VAL A 9 13.41 -3.61 -4.81
N ILE A 10 14.17 -4.53 -4.23
CA ILE A 10 13.71 -5.45 -3.20
C ILE A 10 14.13 -4.90 -1.84
N VAL A 11 13.17 -4.32 -1.12
CA VAL A 11 13.39 -3.68 0.18
C VAL A 11 12.24 -4.04 1.12
N PRO A 12 12.50 -4.45 2.37
CA PRO A 12 11.47 -4.76 3.35
C PRO A 12 10.54 -3.60 3.62
N THR A 13 9.37 -3.89 4.18
CA THR A 13 8.47 -2.87 4.71
C THR A 13 9.20 -2.07 5.81
N GLY A 14 9.02 -0.75 5.81
CA GLY A 14 9.77 0.16 6.69
C GLY A 14 11.20 0.46 6.23
N GLY A 15 11.70 -0.16 5.15
CA GLY A 15 13.05 0.05 4.64
C GLY A 15 13.21 1.25 3.68
N GLY A 16 12.23 2.15 3.57
CA GLY A 16 12.36 3.41 2.83
C GLY A 16 12.04 3.35 1.33
N LYS A 17 11.23 2.38 0.86
CA LYS A 17 10.82 2.28 -0.56
C LYS A 17 10.29 3.60 -1.11
N THR A 18 9.33 4.23 -0.41
CA THR A 18 8.73 5.50 -0.83
C THR A 18 9.75 6.62 -0.94
N ILE A 19 10.65 6.74 0.02
CA ILE A 19 11.73 7.74 -0.01
C ILE A 19 12.64 7.55 -1.23
N CYS A 20 12.94 6.29 -1.59
CA CYS A 20 13.72 6.00 -2.80
C CYS A 20 13.00 6.45 -4.08
N MET A 21 11.69 6.24 -4.17
CA MET A 21 10.88 6.73 -5.31
C MET A 21 10.90 8.24 -5.38
N ILE A 22 10.62 8.93 -4.26
CA ILE A 22 10.58 10.40 -4.19
C ILE A 22 11.93 11.01 -4.61
N HIS A 23 13.03 10.50 -4.06
CA HIS A 23 14.35 11.00 -4.42
C HIS A 23 14.69 10.80 -5.90
N ASP A 24 14.31 9.66 -6.47
CA ASP A 24 14.53 9.42 -7.91
C ASP A 24 13.70 10.38 -8.77
N VAL A 25 12.45 10.67 -8.39
CA VAL A 25 11.62 11.67 -9.08
C VAL A 25 12.25 13.06 -8.98
N ILE A 26 12.65 13.50 -7.79
CA ILE A 26 13.27 14.81 -7.58
C ILE A 26 14.55 14.97 -8.43
N GLU A 27 15.41 13.96 -8.44
CA GLU A 27 16.64 14.01 -9.23
C GLU A 27 16.33 14.06 -10.74
N ASN A 28 15.33 13.34 -11.22
CA ASN A 28 14.96 13.37 -12.64
C ASN A 28 14.29 14.69 -13.05
N CYS A 29 13.43 15.26 -12.21
CA CYS A 29 12.79 16.56 -12.49
C CYS A 29 13.79 17.71 -12.65
N LYS A 30 14.99 17.60 -12.04
CA LYS A 30 16.03 18.65 -12.16
C LYS A 30 16.69 18.74 -13.54
N TYR A 31 16.59 17.70 -14.36
CA TYR A 31 17.35 17.57 -15.61
C TYR A 31 16.49 17.64 -16.86
N ILE A 32 15.18 17.85 -16.75
CA ILE A 32 14.26 17.84 -17.89
C ILE A 32 13.55 19.17 -18.01
N ASP A 33 13.87 19.89 -19.10
CA ASP A 33 13.32 21.24 -19.39
C ASP A 33 11.88 21.21 -19.95
N ASN A 34 11.29 20.04 -20.25
CA ASN A 34 10.06 19.92 -21.03
C ASN A 34 8.86 19.37 -20.28
N GLY A 35 8.90 19.37 -18.95
CA GLY A 35 7.87 18.76 -18.13
C GLY A 35 7.91 17.23 -18.17
N MET A 36 7.68 16.59 -17.04
CA MET A 36 7.69 15.12 -16.90
C MET A 36 6.35 14.60 -16.45
N THR A 37 5.95 13.46 -16.99
CA THR A 37 4.84 12.67 -16.49
C THR A 37 5.37 11.47 -15.72
N THR A 38 5.14 11.47 -14.42
CA THR A 38 5.48 10.38 -13.51
C THR A 38 4.23 9.66 -13.05
N VAL A 39 4.23 8.34 -13.11
CA VAL A 39 3.12 7.49 -12.63
C VAL A 39 3.58 6.67 -11.42
N VAL A 40 2.80 6.71 -10.33
CA VAL A 40 3.03 5.90 -9.13
C VAL A 40 1.83 4.96 -8.96
N VAL A 41 2.10 3.66 -9.03
CA VAL A 41 1.08 2.61 -9.00
C VAL A 41 1.06 1.94 -7.63
N ALA A 42 -0.08 1.99 -6.96
CA ALA A 42 -0.32 1.37 -5.67
C ALA A 42 -1.31 0.20 -5.76
N PRO A 43 -1.29 -0.76 -4.84
CA PRO A 43 -2.25 -1.87 -4.85
C PRO A 43 -3.68 -1.43 -4.52
N ARG A 44 -3.86 -0.33 -3.79
CA ARG A 44 -5.18 0.14 -3.33
C ARG A 44 -5.27 1.66 -3.31
N ILE A 45 -6.50 2.19 -3.36
CA ILE A 45 -6.78 3.64 -3.32
C ILE A 45 -6.16 4.30 -2.08
N LEU A 46 -6.37 3.73 -0.90
CA LEU A 46 -5.82 4.26 0.36
C LEU A 46 -4.29 4.41 0.31
N LEU A 47 -3.59 3.44 -0.30
CA LEU A 47 -2.15 3.51 -0.45
C LEU A 47 -1.71 4.53 -1.50
N ALA A 48 -2.48 4.68 -2.58
CA ALA A 48 -2.23 5.73 -3.57
C ALA A 48 -2.35 7.13 -2.93
N GLU A 49 -3.35 7.33 -2.07
CA GLU A 49 -3.52 8.56 -1.29
C GLU A 49 -2.38 8.78 -0.29
N GLN A 50 -1.96 7.73 0.42
CA GLN A 50 -0.84 7.81 1.34
C GLN A 50 0.48 8.12 0.63
N LEU A 51 0.78 7.45 -0.48
CA LEU A 51 1.95 7.74 -1.30
C LEU A 51 1.93 9.18 -1.80
N CYS A 52 0.77 9.66 -2.29
CA CYS A 52 0.62 11.05 -2.71
C CYS A 52 0.99 12.01 -1.58
N LYS A 53 0.45 11.79 -0.39
CA LYS A 53 0.74 12.62 0.78
C LYS A 53 2.23 12.61 1.14
N GLU A 54 2.87 11.43 1.20
CA GLU A 54 4.31 11.30 1.48
C GLU A 54 5.17 12.00 0.41
N PHE A 55 4.79 11.87 -0.86
CA PHE A 55 5.44 12.58 -1.97
C PHE A 55 5.34 14.11 -1.80
N MET A 56 4.14 14.62 -1.57
CA MET A 56 3.91 16.05 -1.47
C MET A 56 4.54 16.67 -0.23
N GLU A 57 4.56 15.97 0.90
CA GLU A 57 5.24 16.42 2.12
C GLU A 57 6.75 16.66 1.91
N ILE A 58 7.38 15.96 0.96
CA ILE A 58 8.82 16.09 0.67
C ILE A 58 9.08 16.97 -0.54
N MET A 59 8.31 16.82 -1.62
CA MET A 59 8.53 17.54 -2.89
C MET A 59 8.00 18.96 -2.85
N ASP A 60 6.85 19.20 -2.26
CA ASP A 60 6.20 20.51 -2.16
C ASP A 60 5.49 20.70 -0.81
N PRO A 61 6.24 20.79 0.32
CA PRO A 61 5.68 20.84 1.66
C PRO A 61 4.78 22.04 1.91
N HIS A 62 4.82 23.04 1.07
CA HIS A 62 4.00 24.27 1.19
C HIS A 62 2.89 24.35 0.14
N ASN A 63 2.74 23.34 -0.71
CA ASN A 63 1.80 23.30 -1.84
C ASN A 63 1.87 24.61 -2.66
N SER A 64 3.07 25.03 -2.99
CA SER A 64 3.39 26.34 -3.58
C SER A 64 4.10 26.26 -4.94
N ASP A 65 4.47 25.06 -5.39
CA ASP A 65 5.10 24.86 -6.69
C ASP A 65 4.05 24.94 -7.80
N PRO A 66 4.00 26.02 -8.60
CA PRO A 66 3.01 26.19 -9.65
C PRO A 66 3.29 25.29 -10.88
N TYR A 67 4.44 24.66 -10.95
CA TYR A 67 4.88 23.81 -12.07
C TYR A 67 4.77 22.32 -11.76
N LEU A 68 4.25 21.96 -10.58
CA LEU A 68 4.00 20.59 -10.17
C LEU A 68 2.50 20.31 -10.07
N HIS A 69 2.02 19.45 -10.93
CA HIS A 69 0.62 19.03 -10.97
C HIS A 69 0.44 17.63 -10.41
N VAL A 70 -0.63 17.44 -9.65
CA VAL A 70 -0.97 16.15 -9.04
C VAL A 70 -2.34 15.69 -9.53
N MET A 71 -2.43 14.43 -9.94
CA MET A 71 -3.68 13.79 -10.36
C MET A 71 -3.80 12.40 -9.73
N HIS A 72 -5.02 12.00 -9.41
CA HIS A 72 -5.37 10.63 -9.07
C HIS A 72 -6.15 9.96 -10.19
N VAL A 73 -5.76 8.72 -10.54
CA VAL A 73 -6.50 7.90 -11.50
C VAL A 73 -7.05 6.68 -10.78
N HIS A 74 -8.16 6.88 -10.10
CA HIS A 74 -8.95 5.85 -9.42
C HIS A 74 -10.34 6.39 -9.04
N SER A 75 -11.22 5.53 -8.52
CA SER A 75 -12.61 5.89 -8.18
C SER A 75 -12.79 6.52 -6.79
N GLY A 76 -11.72 6.77 -6.04
CA GLY A 76 -11.77 7.44 -4.74
C GLY A 76 -11.89 8.97 -4.87
N GLU A 77 -12.47 9.60 -3.86
CA GLU A 77 -12.45 11.05 -3.69
C GLU A 77 -11.18 11.46 -2.97
N THR A 78 -10.48 12.46 -3.48
CA THR A 78 -9.20 12.96 -2.96
C THR A 78 -9.18 14.48 -2.93
N GLU A 79 -8.18 15.07 -2.27
CA GLU A 79 -7.95 16.52 -2.27
C GLU A 79 -7.53 17.07 -3.64
N TYR A 80 -6.96 16.21 -4.48
CA TYR A 80 -6.53 16.54 -5.84
C TYR A 80 -7.55 16.08 -6.88
N ILE A 81 -7.32 16.45 -8.14
CA ILE A 81 -8.13 15.98 -9.26
C ILE A 81 -8.10 14.46 -9.32
N SER A 82 -9.28 13.84 -9.29
CA SER A 82 -9.45 12.38 -9.42
C SER A 82 -10.37 12.04 -10.57
N THR A 83 -9.94 11.16 -11.47
CA THR A 83 -10.73 10.72 -12.61
C THR A 83 -10.30 9.35 -13.14
N THR A 84 -11.22 8.63 -13.72
CA THR A 84 -10.95 7.40 -14.49
C THR A 84 -11.32 7.56 -15.98
N ASN A 85 -11.64 8.79 -16.41
CA ASN A 85 -11.96 9.09 -17.79
C ASN A 85 -10.66 9.32 -18.59
N PRO A 86 -10.34 8.50 -19.61
CA PRO A 86 -9.11 8.60 -20.38
C PRO A 86 -8.93 9.96 -21.07
N GLU A 87 -10.00 10.57 -21.60
CA GLU A 87 -9.94 11.87 -22.29
C GLU A 87 -9.52 12.98 -21.32
N ARG A 88 -10.02 12.94 -20.08
CA ARG A 88 -9.61 13.91 -19.04
C ARG A 88 -8.17 13.72 -18.61
N ILE A 89 -7.72 12.47 -18.49
CA ILE A 89 -6.33 12.14 -18.17
C ILE A 89 -5.43 12.68 -19.29
N HIS A 90 -5.77 12.39 -20.55
CA HIS A 90 -5.06 12.87 -21.73
C HIS A 90 -4.93 14.39 -21.76
N LEU A 91 -6.06 15.09 -21.61
CA LEU A 91 -6.08 16.55 -21.64
C LEU A 91 -5.21 17.14 -20.54
N TYR A 92 -5.34 16.66 -19.32
CA TYR A 92 -4.62 17.20 -18.16
C TYR A 92 -3.11 16.99 -18.29
N ALA A 93 -2.65 15.78 -18.58
CA ALA A 93 -1.24 15.46 -18.71
C ALA A 93 -0.58 16.19 -19.87
N ASN A 94 -1.23 16.22 -21.05
CA ASN A 94 -0.65 16.87 -22.22
C ASN A 94 -0.69 18.39 -22.14
N CYS A 95 -1.70 18.99 -21.46
CA CYS A 95 -1.68 20.43 -21.21
C CYS A 95 -0.49 20.83 -20.34
N ALA A 96 -0.26 20.16 -19.20
CA ALA A 96 0.86 20.46 -18.34
C ALA A 96 2.19 20.24 -19.08
N ARG A 97 2.37 19.11 -19.77
CA ARG A 97 3.58 18.83 -20.56
C ARG A 97 3.85 19.90 -21.63
N SER A 98 2.80 20.37 -22.32
CA SER A 98 2.95 21.43 -23.34
C SER A 98 3.38 22.78 -22.76
N MET A 99 3.14 23.01 -21.47
CA MET A 99 3.61 24.17 -20.72
C MET A 99 4.98 23.98 -20.08
N GLY A 100 5.57 22.79 -20.21
CA GLY A 100 6.84 22.44 -19.56
C GLY A 100 6.68 22.12 -18.06
N GLU A 101 5.47 21.77 -17.62
CA GLU A 101 5.15 21.54 -16.22
C GLU A 101 5.10 20.04 -15.89
N ASN A 102 5.49 19.67 -14.67
CA ASN A 102 5.57 18.29 -14.24
C ASN A 102 4.22 17.77 -13.74
N VAL A 103 3.92 16.51 -14.06
CA VAL A 103 2.71 15.82 -13.59
C VAL A 103 3.08 14.55 -12.83
N ILE A 104 2.53 14.37 -11.63
CA ILE A 104 2.59 13.11 -10.90
C ILE A 104 1.18 12.52 -10.83
N ILE A 105 1.03 11.32 -11.36
CA ILE A 105 -0.23 10.57 -11.39
C ILE A 105 -0.15 9.43 -10.39
N PHE A 106 -0.98 9.46 -9.34
CA PHE A 106 -1.14 8.36 -8.41
C PHE A 106 -2.31 7.48 -8.86
N THR A 107 -2.05 6.20 -9.05
CA THR A 107 -3.05 5.26 -9.56
C THR A 107 -3.03 3.93 -8.80
N THR A 108 -4.02 3.08 -9.10
CA THR A 108 -4.02 1.71 -8.61
C THR A 108 -3.81 0.73 -9.77
N TYR A 109 -3.34 -0.49 -9.46
CA TYR A 109 -3.25 -1.55 -10.47
C TYR A 109 -4.58 -1.77 -11.21
N HIS A 110 -5.72 -1.58 -10.51
CA HIS A 110 -7.05 -1.70 -11.11
C HIS A 110 -7.36 -0.61 -12.15
N SER A 111 -6.78 0.58 -11.99
CA SER A 111 -7.05 1.74 -12.85
C SER A 111 -5.92 2.05 -13.83
N LEU A 112 -4.79 1.35 -13.76
CA LEU A 112 -3.62 1.59 -14.58
C LEU A 112 -3.93 1.53 -16.09
N HIS A 113 -4.83 0.62 -16.51
CA HIS A 113 -5.28 0.52 -17.88
C HIS A 113 -5.97 1.80 -18.39
N LYS A 114 -6.50 2.65 -17.50
CA LYS A 114 -7.11 3.94 -17.88
C LYS A 114 -6.06 4.95 -18.33
N ILE A 115 -4.86 4.86 -17.79
CA ILE A 115 -3.72 5.67 -18.23
C ILE A 115 -3.23 5.17 -19.60
N GLN A 116 -3.22 3.86 -19.80
CA GLN A 116 -2.93 3.27 -21.12
C GLN A 116 -3.96 3.72 -22.18
N GLU A 117 -5.27 3.68 -21.86
CA GLU A 117 -6.34 4.15 -22.72
C GLU A 117 -6.25 5.66 -23.01
N ALA A 118 -5.65 6.44 -22.12
CA ALA A 118 -5.46 7.88 -22.29
C ALA A 118 -4.38 8.25 -23.30
N ASP A 119 -3.54 7.32 -23.70
CA ASP A 119 -2.47 7.51 -24.70
C ASP A 119 -1.61 8.75 -24.40
N ILE A 120 -1.01 8.77 -23.21
CA ILE A 120 -0.09 9.81 -22.75
C ILE A 120 1.33 9.26 -22.69
N GLU A 121 2.31 10.12 -22.93
CA GLU A 121 3.71 9.79 -22.73
C GLU A 121 4.02 9.73 -21.22
N VAL A 122 4.62 8.63 -20.76
CA VAL A 122 5.03 8.41 -19.38
C VAL A 122 6.53 8.31 -19.30
N ASP A 123 7.16 9.26 -18.63
CA ASP A 123 8.63 9.30 -18.49
C ASP A 123 9.12 8.35 -17.42
N ASN A 124 8.44 8.31 -16.27
CA ASN A 124 8.75 7.38 -15.18
C ASN A 124 7.51 6.68 -14.66
N ILE A 125 7.64 5.40 -14.38
CA ILE A 125 6.61 4.66 -13.68
C ILE A 125 7.21 3.86 -12.51
N TYR A 126 6.60 3.98 -11.34
CA TYR A 126 6.97 3.27 -10.12
C TYR A 126 5.83 2.37 -9.68
N PHE A 127 6.11 1.08 -9.56
CA PHE A 127 5.16 0.07 -9.11
C PHE A 127 5.44 -0.25 -7.65
N ASP A 128 4.62 0.25 -6.73
CA ASP A 128 4.69 -0.13 -5.31
C ASP A 128 3.99 -1.47 -5.08
N GLU A 129 4.53 -2.25 -4.13
CA GLU A 129 4.11 -3.64 -3.89
C GLU A 129 3.97 -4.45 -5.19
N ALA A 130 5.02 -4.38 -6.01
CA ALA A 130 5.06 -4.89 -7.39
C ALA A 130 4.73 -6.38 -7.53
N HIS A 131 4.77 -7.15 -6.44
CA HIS A 131 4.28 -8.53 -6.43
C HIS A 131 2.78 -8.68 -6.77
N ASN A 132 2.02 -7.57 -6.76
CA ASN A 132 0.62 -7.56 -7.21
C ASN A 132 0.48 -7.55 -8.73
N SER A 133 1.45 -6.99 -9.44
CA SER A 133 1.45 -6.82 -10.90
C SER A 133 1.39 -8.15 -11.66
N VAL A 134 1.87 -9.24 -11.08
CA VAL A 134 1.85 -10.58 -11.70
C VAL A 134 0.46 -11.21 -11.77
N SER A 135 -0.57 -10.57 -11.22
CA SER A 135 -1.93 -11.09 -11.32
C SER A 135 -2.43 -10.99 -12.77
N ARG A 136 -3.24 -11.96 -13.18
CA ARG A 136 -3.78 -12.03 -14.55
C ARG A 136 -4.50 -10.75 -14.99
N GLN A 137 -5.09 -10.05 -14.04
CA GLN A 137 -5.84 -8.82 -14.29
C GLN A 137 -4.94 -7.61 -14.49
N PHE A 138 -3.80 -7.54 -13.79
CA PHE A 138 -2.95 -6.35 -13.75
C PHE A 138 -1.75 -6.44 -14.69
N PHE A 139 -1.34 -7.67 -15.01
CA PHE A 139 -0.16 -7.92 -15.81
C PHE A 139 -0.19 -7.22 -17.19
N PRO A 140 -1.27 -7.23 -17.97
CA PRO A 140 -1.26 -6.61 -19.30
C PRO A 140 -0.89 -5.12 -19.28
N ALA A 141 -1.45 -4.33 -18.37
CA ALA A 141 -1.12 -2.92 -18.26
C ALA A 141 0.30 -2.73 -17.67
N THR A 142 0.73 -3.60 -16.77
CA THR A 142 2.11 -3.58 -16.23
C THR A 142 3.14 -3.86 -17.34
N GLU A 143 2.91 -4.88 -18.15
CA GLU A 143 3.77 -5.24 -19.28
C GLU A 143 3.84 -4.10 -20.30
N PHE A 144 2.69 -3.51 -20.65
CA PHE A 144 2.64 -2.34 -21.52
C PHE A 144 3.55 -1.22 -21.02
N PHE A 145 3.35 -0.74 -19.80
CA PHE A 145 4.15 0.37 -19.28
C PHE A 145 5.60 0.00 -18.99
N SER A 146 5.90 -1.27 -18.77
CA SER A 146 7.28 -1.74 -18.66
C SER A 146 8.05 -1.57 -19.98
N HIS A 147 7.36 -1.55 -21.12
CA HIS A 147 7.99 -1.39 -22.44
C HIS A 147 7.89 0.03 -22.98
N GLU A 148 6.77 0.73 -22.70
CA GLU A 148 6.48 2.03 -23.29
C GLU A 148 6.92 3.22 -22.43
N ALA A 149 7.00 3.07 -21.11
CA ALA A 149 7.50 4.16 -20.27
C ALA A 149 9.00 4.35 -20.44
N GLY A 150 9.47 5.59 -20.35
CA GLY A 150 10.89 5.91 -20.43
C GLY A 150 11.70 5.16 -19.37
N ARG A 151 11.16 5.04 -18.14
CA ARG A 151 11.76 4.28 -17.04
C ARG A 151 10.71 3.55 -16.22
N ALA A 152 10.97 2.30 -15.82
CA ALA A 152 10.03 1.47 -15.07
C ALA A 152 10.70 0.76 -13.88
N PHE A 153 10.24 1.05 -12.65
CA PHE A 153 10.81 0.46 -11.44
C PHE A 153 9.78 -0.27 -10.59
N PHE A 154 10.17 -1.46 -10.13
CA PHE A 154 9.30 -2.40 -9.42
C PHE A 154 9.77 -2.58 -7.98
N PHE A 155 9.03 -1.99 -7.03
CA PHE A 155 9.34 -2.01 -5.60
C PHE A 155 8.54 -3.08 -4.89
N THR A 156 9.20 -3.94 -4.13
CA THR A 156 8.52 -4.94 -3.28
C THR A 156 9.43 -5.45 -2.18
N ALA A 157 8.83 -5.93 -1.09
CA ALA A 157 9.53 -6.71 -0.07
C ALA A 157 9.58 -8.21 -0.42
N THR A 158 8.61 -8.68 -1.21
CA THR A 158 8.34 -10.11 -1.44
C THR A 158 8.09 -10.39 -2.93
N PRO A 159 9.14 -10.46 -3.76
CA PRO A 159 8.95 -10.72 -5.19
C PRO A 159 8.26 -12.06 -5.44
N LYS A 160 7.29 -12.08 -6.34
CA LYS A 160 6.58 -13.28 -6.75
C LYS A 160 7.18 -13.82 -8.04
N HIS A 161 7.82 -14.98 -7.95
CA HIS A 161 8.36 -15.68 -9.09
C HIS A 161 7.38 -16.73 -9.62
N SER A 162 7.40 -16.98 -10.91
CA SER A 162 6.66 -18.06 -11.56
C SER A 162 7.64 -19.12 -12.08
N VAL A 163 7.31 -20.37 -11.84
CA VAL A 163 8.01 -21.52 -12.44
C VAL A 163 7.32 -22.00 -13.69
N THR A 164 6.16 -21.42 -14.03
CA THR A 164 5.34 -21.82 -15.17
C THR A 164 5.40 -20.74 -16.25
N ILE A 165 5.86 -21.08 -17.43
CA ILE A 165 6.01 -20.16 -18.58
C ILE A 165 4.70 -19.42 -18.92
N SER A 166 3.55 -20.04 -18.70
CA SER A 166 2.23 -19.44 -19.00
C SER A 166 1.70 -18.51 -17.92
N LYS A 167 2.43 -18.29 -16.83
CA LYS A 167 2.02 -17.40 -15.74
C LYS A 167 3.05 -16.30 -15.55
N PRO A 168 2.61 -15.04 -15.46
CA PRO A 168 3.52 -13.93 -15.14
C PRO A 168 4.26 -14.16 -13.82
N GLY A 169 5.51 -13.74 -13.78
CA GLY A 169 6.33 -13.78 -12.58
C GLY A 169 7.39 -12.70 -12.64
N MET A 170 7.78 -12.14 -11.50
CA MET A 170 8.81 -11.11 -11.42
C MET A 170 10.22 -11.60 -11.80
N ASN A 171 10.37 -12.90 -12.04
CA ASN A 171 11.58 -13.48 -12.62
C ASN A 171 11.64 -13.39 -14.15
N ASP A 172 10.70 -12.67 -14.79
CA ASP A 172 10.77 -12.34 -16.20
C ASP A 172 11.56 -11.02 -16.37
N PRO A 173 12.80 -11.07 -16.89
CA PRO A 173 13.64 -9.88 -17.01
C PRO A 173 13.21 -8.94 -18.15
N GLU A 174 12.43 -9.41 -19.12
CA GLU A 174 11.93 -8.56 -20.21
C GLU A 174 10.90 -7.56 -19.68
N VAL A 175 10.05 -7.98 -18.73
CA VAL A 175 9.05 -7.13 -18.12
C VAL A 175 9.61 -6.42 -16.87
N TYR A 176 10.25 -7.14 -15.96
CA TYR A 176 10.61 -6.58 -14.66
C TYR A 176 12.07 -6.07 -14.56
N GLY A 177 12.87 -6.29 -15.60
CA GLY A 177 14.29 -6.00 -15.54
C GLY A 177 15.03 -6.88 -14.52
N GLN A 178 16.26 -6.50 -14.23
CA GLN A 178 17.09 -7.18 -13.23
C GLN A 178 16.84 -6.60 -11.83
N VAL A 179 17.23 -7.33 -10.79
CA VAL A 179 17.28 -6.80 -9.43
C VAL A 179 18.43 -5.81 -9.33
N ILE A 180 18.11 -4.51 -9.27
CA ILE A 180 19.10 -3.42 -9.20
C ILE A 180 19.45 -3.04 -7.77
N ALA A 181 18.56 -3.36 -6.81
CA ALA A 181 18.81 -3.20 -5.39
C ALA A 181 18.12 -4.31 -4.60
N ASN A 182 18.84 -4.88 -3.65
CA ASN A 182 18.29 -5.88 -2.72
C ASN A 182 18.85 -5.61 -1.33
N VAL A 183 17.99 -5.17 -0.41
CA VAL A 183 18.35 -4.90 0.98
C VAL A 183 17.66 -5.94 1.85
N PRO A 184 18.38 -6.92 2.41
CA PRO A 184 17.78 -7.95 3.26
C PRO A 184 17.34 -7.38 4.61
N ALA A 185 16.19 -7.85 5.13
CA ALA A 185 15.66 -7.41 6.42
C ALA A 185 16.66 -7.56 7.59
N PRO A 186 17.46 -8.65 7.70
CA PRO A 186 18.47 -8.77 8.77
C PRO A 186 19.46 -7.60 8.80
N LYS A 187 19.86 -7.08 7.64
CA LYS A 187 20.77 -5.93 7.55
C LYS A 187 20.14 -4.66 8.15
N LEU A 188 18.87 -4.38 7.82
CA LEU A 188 18.15 -3.23 8.37
C LEU A 188 17.90 -3.34 9.86
N VAL A 189 17.72 -4.57 10.39
CA VAL A 189 17.63 -4.85 11.82
C VAL A 189 18.98 -4.59 12.50
N GLU A 190 20.08 -5.09 11.95
CA GLU A 190 21.43 -4.92 12.48
C GLU A 190 21.84 -3.44 12.52
N GLU A 191 21.47 -2.68 11.50
CA GLU A 191 21.71 -1.24 11.40
C GLU A 191 20.71 -0.39 12.20
N GLY A 192 19.69 -1.00 12.83
CA GLY A 192 18.71 -0.33 13.70
C GLY A 192 17.61 0.44 12.97
N TYR A 193 17.46 0.26 11.65
CA TYR A 193 16.41 0.93 10.88
C TYR A 193 15.02 0.30 11.07
N ILE A 194 14.96 -1.01 11.32
CA ILE A 194 13.72 -1.72 11.63
C ILE A 194 13.91 -2.61 12.86
N LEU A 195 12.84 -2.84 13.60
CA LEU A 195 12.87 -3.70 14.76
C LEU A 195 12.88 -5.19 14.35
N PRO A 196 13.59 -6.06 15.10
CA PRO A 196 13.52 -7.49 14.84
C PRO A 196 12.12 -8.02 15.15
N PRO A 197 11.47 -8.75 14.20
CA PRO A 197 10.18 -9.37 14.47
C PRO A 197 10.32 -10.52 15.46
N LYS A 198 9.47 -10.55 16.49
CA LYS A 198 9.32 -11.71 17.36
C LYS A 198 8.18 -12.57 16.84
N VAL A 199 8.47 -13.73 16.32
CA VAL A 199 7.47 -14.68 15.82
C VAL A 199 7.14 -15.70 16.90
N VAL A 200 5.87 -15.78 17.31
CA VAL A 200 5.36 -16.80 18.22
C VAL A 200 4.34 -17.65 17.47
N VAL A 201 4.60 -18.95 17.40
CA VAL A 201 3.71 -19.92 16.77
C VAL A 201 2.97 -20.69 17.87
N LYS A 202 1.64 -20.54 17.91
CA LYS A 202 0.79 -21.29 18.83
C LYS A 202 0.14 -22.46 18.08
N ASN A 203 0.52 -23.69 18.41
CA ASN A 203 -0.11 -24.89 17.88
C ASN A 203 -1.45 -25.12 18.59
N LEU A 204 -2.53 -25.11 17.84
CA LEU A 204 -3.86 -25.39 18.38
C LEU A 204 -4.13 -26.91 18.29
N PRO A 205 -4.61 -27.54 19.37
CA PRO A 205 -4.95 -28.97 19.34
C PRO A 205 -6.07 -29.25 18.34
N THR A 206 -5.94 -30.35 17.60
CA THR A 206 -6.87 -30.73 16.51
C THR A 206 -8.10 -31.48 16.97
N HIS A 207 -8.17 -31.97 18.22
CA HIS A 207 -9.26 -32.79 18.74
C HIS A 207 -9.72 -32.43 20.16
N GLU A 208 -11.01 -32.55 20.41
CA GLU A 208 -11.84 -32.57 21.63
C GLU A 208 -11.78 -31.37 22.59
N PHE A 209 -10.71 -30.57 22.62
CA PHE A 209 -10.61 -29.37 23.46
C PHE A 209 -10.20 -28.14 22.64
N GLN A 210 -10.84 -27.93 21.49
CA GLN A 210 -10.61 -26.70 20.74
C GLN A 210 -11.17 -25.49 21.49
N LEU A 211 -10.28 -24.65 21.98
CA LEU A 211 -10.65 -23.32 22.44
C LEU A 211 -11.30 -22.54 21.29
N SER A 212 -12.31 -21.74 21.60
CA SER A 212 -12.93 -20.86 20.62
C SER A 212 -11.92 -19.82 20.11
N ASP A 213 -12.16 -19.23 18.94
CA ASP A 213 -11.34 -18.11 18.42
C ASP A 213 -11.20 -16.99 19.49
N SER A 214 -12.28 -16.71 20.24
CA SER A 214 -12.26 -15.73 21.33
C SER A 214 -11.28 -16.11 22.44
N GLN A 215 -11.30 -17.36 22.88
CA GLN A 215 -10.41 -17.83 23.93
C GLN A 215 -8.95 -17.81 23.50
N ASN A 216 -8.64 -18.32 22.30
CA ASN A 216 -7.28 -18.33 21.75
C ASN A 216 -6.71 -16.92 21.60
N LEU A 217 -7.52 -15.95 21.13
CA LEU A 217 -7.08 -14.57 20.99
C LEU A 217 -6.84 -13.90 22.35
N ILE A 218 -7.75 -14.10 23.32
CA ILE A 218 -7.60 -13.55 24.68
C ILE A 218 -6.36 -14.13 25.38
N GLU A 219 -6.15 -15.43 25.30
CA GLU A 219 -4.94 -16.06 25.84
C GLU A 219 -3.67 -15.48 25.21
N SER A 220 -3.66 -15.32 23.88
CA SER A 220 -2.51 -14.72 23.17
C SER A 220 -2.26 -13.27 23.57
N ILE A 221 -3.31 -12.50 23.85
CA ILE A 221 -3.19 -11.13 24.35
C ILE A 221 -2.60 -11.12 25.75
N ASP A 222 -3.11 -11.97 26.64
CA ASP A 222 -2.65 -12.06 28.03
C ASP A 222 -1.17 -12.55 28.12
N GLU A 223 -0.78 -13.50 27.27
CA GLU A 223 0.59 -14.04 27.21
C GLU A 223 1.64 -13.04 26.71
N ASN A 224 1.25 -12.12 25.80
CA ASN A 224 2.21 -11.22 25.15
C ASN A 224 2.20 -9.79 25.70
N SER A 225 1.19 -9.39 26.46
CA SER A 225 1.09 -8.07 27.11
C SER A 225 1.33 -6.88 26.18
N VAL A 226 0.74 -6.92 24.98
CA VAL A 226 0.91 -5.88 23.95
C VAL A 226 -0.30 -4.95 23.91
N ASP A 227 -0.09 -3.66 23.77
CA ASP A 227 -1.14 -2.64 23.85
C ASP A 227 -1.85 -2.37 22.50
N LYS A 228 -1.18 -2.59 21.38
CA LYS A 228 -1.69 -2.33 20.03
C LYS A 228 -1.66 -3.61 19.22
N ILE A 229 -2.85 -4.10 18.84
CA ILE A 229 -3.01 -5.45 18.27
C ILE A 229 -3.75 -5.37 16.95
N LEU A 230 -3.15 -5.93 15.91
CA LEU A 230 -3.79 -6.11 14.60
C LEU A 230 -4.10 -7.59 14.38
N VAL A 231 -5.38 -7.93 14.20
CA VAL A 231 -5.85 -9.28 13.96
C VAL A 231 -6.29 -9.46 12.51
N ALA A 232 -5.50 -10.21 11.75
CA ALA A 232 -5.86 -10.61 10.38
C ALA A 232 -6.73 -11.87 10.40
N ALA A 233 -8.02 -11.72 10.14
CA ALA A 233 -8.96 -12.83 10.11
C ALA A 233 -8.97 -13.53 8.74
N ARG A 234 -9.26 -14.83 8.72
CA ARG A 234 -9.39 -15.64 7.49
C ARG A 234 -10.56 -15.20 6.61
N SER A 235 -11.58 -14.60 7.20
CA SER A 235 -12.78 -14.16 6.48
C SER A 235 -13.58 -13.12 7.27
N THR A 236 -14.36 -12.32 6.53
CA THR A 236 -15.37 -11.43 7.13
C THR A 236 -16.36 -12.16 8.05
N LYS A 237 -16.72 -13.41 7.72
CA LYS A 237 -17.62 -14.22 8.55
C LYS A 237 -17.01 -14.53 9.93
N GLN A 238 -15.70 -14.75 9.99
CA GLN A 238 -14.97 -15.00 11.24
C GLN A 238 -15.02 -13.75 12.14
N ILE A 239 -14.77 -12.56 11.58
CA ILE A 239 -14.88 -11.29 12.33
C ILE A 239 -16.30 -11.13 12.88
N ILE A 240 -17.33 -11.30 12.05
CA ILE A 240 -18.73 -11.15 12.48
C ILE A 240 -19.06 -12.16 13.59
N ARG A 241 -18.66 -13.43 13.45
CA ARG A 241 -18.88 -14.45 14.48
C ARG A 241 -18.19 -14.07 15.78
N LEU A 242 -16.94 -13.62 15.73
CA LEU A 242 -16.17 -13.21 16.90
C LEU A 242 -16.82 -12.01 17.61
N MET A 243 -17.32 -11.03 16.86
CA MET A 243 -17.89 -9.80 17.42
C MET A 243 -19.36 -9.93 17.85
N SER A 244 -20.16 -10.77 17.18
CA SER A 244 -21.61 -10.86 17.41
C SER A 244 -22.04 -12.09 18.23
N HIS A 245 -21.24 -13.14 18.27
CA HIS A 245 -21.59 -14.44 18.83
C HIS A 245 -20.61 -14.96 19.89
N SER A 246 -19.76 -14.08 20.41
CA SER A 246 -18.82 -14.42 21.48
C SER A 246 -18.72 -13.30 22.51
N ASP A 247 -18.08 -13.62 23.63
CA ASP A 247 -17.79 -12.69 24.72
C ASP A 247 -16.49 -11.90 24.50
N PHE A 248 -15.92 -11.96 23.29
CA PHE A 248 -14.60 -11.38 22.97
C PHE A 248 -14.53 -9.89 23.28
N GLN A 249 -15.51 -9.11 22.82
CA GLN A 249 -15.54 -7.66 23.06
C GLN A 249 -15.64 -7.33 24.56
N ILE A 250 -16.45 -8.10 25.31
CA ILE A 250 -16.59 -7.93 26.77
C ILE A 250 -15.25 -8.19 27.45
N LYS A 251 -14.57 -9.29 27.08
CA LYS A 251 -13.26 -9.66 27.63
C LYS A 251 -12.16 -8.64 27.31
N LEU A 252 -12.21 -8.03 26.11
CA LEU A 252 -11.30 -6.93 25.73
C LEU A 252 -11.54 -5.69 26.61
N THR A 253 -12.78 -5.26 26.76
CA THR A 253 -13.17 -4.11 27.58
C THR A 253 -12.73 -4.29 29.05
N GLN A 254 -12.90 -5.49 29.62
CA GLN A 254 -12.44 -5.81 30.96
C GLN A 254 -10.92 -5.68 31.16
N ARG A 255 -10.14 -5.77 30.08
CA ARG A 255 -8.68 -5.60 30.03
C ARG A 255 -8.25 -4.19 29.62
N GLY A 256 -9.19 -3.26 29.47
CA GLY A 256 -8.95 -1.87 29.07
C GLY A 256 -8.70 -1.66 27.58
N TYR A 257 -8.97 -2.67 26.73
CA TYR A 257 -8.84 -2.51 25.29
C TYR A 257 -10.09 -1.97 24.64
N SER A 258 -9.94 -1.01 23.75
CA SER A 258 -10.94 -0.64 22.74
C SER A 258 -10.88 -1.62 21.57
N CYS A 259 -12.00 -1.83 20.90
CA CYS A 259 -12.11 -2.76 19.78
C CYS A 259 -12.60 -2.06 18.51
N MET A 260 -11.85 -2.22 17.43
CA MET A 260 -12.19 -1.71 16.11
C MET A 260 -12.28 -2.86 15.12
N TYR A 261 -13.19 -2.80 14.18
CA TYR A 261 -13.16 -3.70 13.03
C TYR A 261 -13.73 -3.04 11.78
N ILE A 262 -13.24 -3.49 10.63
CA ILE A 262 -13.72 -3.03 9.33
C ILE A 262 -13.90 -4.21 8.38
N THR A 263 -15.07 -4.26 7.74
CA THR A 263 -15.39 -5.27 6.74
C THR A 263 -16.16 -4.66 5.57
N SER A 264 -16.13 -5.30 4.42
CA SER A 264 -16.91 -4.88 3.25
C SER A 264 -18.44 -4.96 3.46
N LYS A 265 -18.91 -5.81 4.40
CA LYS A 265 -20.33 -6.03 4.65
C LYS A 265 -20.90 -5.14 5.73
N THR A 266 -20.19 -4.98 6.83
CA THR A 266 -20.70 -4.23 8.01
C THR A 266 -20.21 -2.79 8.02
N GLY A 267 -19.23 -2.44 7.16
CA GLY A 267 -18.51 -1.16 7.23
C GLY A 267 -17.54 -1.13 8.38
N ALA A 268 -17.26 0.07 8.87
CA ALA A 268 -16.34 0.35 9.95
C ALA A 268 -17.09 0.49 11.28
N VAL A 269 -16.53 -0.09 12.34
CA VAL A 269 -17.12 -0.08 13.70
C VAL A 269 -16.02 0.18 14.72
N ILE A 270 -16.27 1.05 15.69
CA ILE A 270 -15.40 1.35 16.84
C ILE A 270 -16.23 1.18 18.11
N ASP A 271 -15.79 0.33 19.02
CA ASP A 271 -16.45 0.04 20.31
C ASP A 271 -17.97 -0.17 20.15
N GLY A 272 -18.35 -0.97 19.14
CA GLY A 272 -19.75 -1.31 18.84
C GLY A 272 -20.55 -0.24 18.08
N LYS A 273 -19.98 0.94 17.81
CA LYS A 273 -20.66 2.02 17.07
C LYS A 273 -20.17 2.06 15.61
N LYS A 274 -21.12 2.14 14.67
CA LYS A 274 -20.80 2.36 13.26
C LYS A 274 -20.25 3.76 13.05
N VAL A 275 -19.17 3.85 12.27
CA VAL A 275 -18.51 5.11 11.91
C VAL A 275 -18.28 5.17 10.41
N SER A 276 -17.95 6.34 9.88
CA SER A 276 -17.47 6.46 8.50
C SER A 276 -16.09 5.79 8.36
N ARG A 277 -15.73 5.43 7.13
CA ARG A 277 -14.41 4.88 6.84
C ARG A 277 -13.30 5.88 7.18
N GLU A 278 -13.50 7.14 6.85
CA GLU A 278 -12.59 8.24 7.16
C GLU A 278 -12.39 8.37 8.69
N GLN A 279 -13.49 8.40 9.47
CA GLN A 279 -13.40 8.46 10.93
C GLN A 279 -12.68 7.24 11.51
N PHE A 280 -12.86 6.06 10.94
CA PHE A 280 -12.16 4.85 11.37
C PHE A 280 -10.63 5.01 11.22
N PHE A 281 -10.14 5.42 10.05
CA PHE A 281 -8.71 5.59 9.83
C PHE A 281 -8.13 6.76 10.62
N LYS A 282 -8.86 7.87 10.73
CA LYS A 282 -8.46 8.99 11.59
C LYS A 282 -8.27 8.55 13.05
N THR A 283 -9.21 7.75 13.57
CA THR A 283 -9.14 7.21 14.94
C THR A 283 -8.02 6.20 15.07
N LEU A 284 -7.83 5.31 14.08
CA LEU A 284 -6.77 4.32 14.08
C LEU A 284 -5.38 5.00 14.15
N ASN A 285 -5.17 6.03 13.35
CA ASN A 285 -3.92 6.79 13.35
C ASN A 285 -3.71 7.50 14.70
N ALA A 286 -4.74 8.18 15.23
CA ALA A 286 -4.66 8.85 16.53
C ALA A 286 -4.33 7.87 17.66
N TRP A 287 -4.98 6.70 17.69
CA TRP A 287 -4.69 5.65 18.68
C TRP A 287 -3.33 4.98 18.45
N GLY A 288 -2.89 4.92 17.19
CA GLY A 288 -1.59 4.37 16.83
C GLY A 288 -0.42 5.12 17.45
N VAL A 289 -0.50 6.45 17.50
CA VAL A 289 0.55 7.33 18.08
C VAL A 289 0.39 7.57 19.58
N ASP A 290 -0.78 7.30 20.16
CA ASP A 290 -1.02 7.47 21.60
C ASP A 290 -0.36 6.31 22.39
N PRO A 291 0.64 6.57 23.24
CA PRO A 291 1.35 5.52 23.99
C PRO A 291 0.47 4.84 25.04
N GLU A 292 -0.56 5.52 25.57
CA GLU A 292 -1.40 4.99 26.63
C GLU A 292 -2.62 4.20 26.10
N LYS A 293 -2.86 4.28 24.79
CA LYS A 293 -4.04 3.67 24.20
C LYS A 293 -3.86 2.19 23.90
N LYS A 294 -4.70 1.35 24.51
CA LYS A 294 -4.80 -0.08 24.23
C LYS A 294 -5.95 -0.36 23.27
N PHE A 295 -5.67 -1.03 22.17
CA PHE A 295 -6.72 -1.37 21.21
C PHE A 295 -6.42 -2.61 20.39
N VAL A 296 -7.50 -3.24 19.90
CA VAL A 296 -7.46 -4.36 18.98
C VAL A 296 -8.20 -3.97 17.70
N VAL A 297 -7.57 -4.15 16.57
CA VAL A 297 -8.18 -3.97 15.24
C VAL A 297 -8.34 -5.30 14.55
N LEU A 298 -9.56 -5.64 14.11
CA LEU A 298 -9.82 -6.84 13.33
C LEU A 298 -10.11 -6.46 11.88
N HIS A 299 -9.45 -7.15 10.96
CA HIS A 299 -9.68 -6.96 9.53
C HIS A 299 -9.59 -8.28 8.75
N HIS A 300 -10.12 -8.24 7.53
CA HIS A 300 -9.89 -9.26 6.52
C HIS A 300 -9.52 -8.55 5.22
N SER A 301 -8.28 -8.65 4.79
CA SER A 301 -7.68 -8.07 3.58
C SER A 301 -7.69 -6.53 3.44
N ILE A 302 -8.54 -5.79 4.14
CA ILE A 302 -8.65 -4.31 3.97
C ILE A 302 -7.39 -3.59 4.49
N LEU A 303 -6.77 -4.14 5.53
CA LEU A 303 -5.58 -3.59 6.17
C LEU A 303 -4.32 -4.46 5.92
N SER A 304 -4.39 -5.40 4.98
CA SER A 304 -3.29 -6.35 4.74
C SER A 304 -2.10 -5.77 3.98
N GLU A 305 -2.26 -4.57 3.42
CA GLU A 305 -1.23 -3.87 2.67
C GLU A 305 -1.23 -2.40 3.09
N GLY A 306 -0.11 -1.89 3.58
CA GLY A 306 0.14 -0.45 3.74
C GLY A 306 -0.57 0.26 4.87
N ILE A 307 -0.50 -0.25 6.09
CA ILE A 307 -0.66 0.55 7.30
C ILE A 307 0.70 0.60 7.98
N ASN A 308 1.31 1.77 7.95
CA ASN A 308 2.50 2.07 8.72
C ASN A 308 2.10 2.54 10.12
#